data_8483ee6f38279330b398b62c8ba1b4fc
#
_entry.id   8483ee6f38279330b398b62c8ba1b4fc
#
_cell.length_a   1.000
_cell.length_b   1.000
_cell.length_c   1.000
_cell.angle_alpha   90.00
_cell.angle_beta   90.00
_cell.angle_gamma   90.00
#
_symmetry.space_group_name_H-M   'P 1'
#
loop_
_entity.id
_entity.type
_entity.pdbx_description
1 polymer ?
#
loop_
_entity_poly.entity_id
_entity_poly.type
_entity_poly.pdbx_seq_one_letter_code
_entity_poly.pdbx_strand_id
1 'polypeptide(L)'
;KLTVGAPTIHTVLAEAGKTIARRRNAPLTIIRRVVERLLSLNVMEVLTASMIKKNDKYTYVQGTRFMDHGARNYDVAGYRLPSVTTILGRTKDETYLRQWIAKKGKEEAERIKTQSATRGTSMHKYLENYVLGKGYEDLTELGQLTKHMAQKVIEVGLAPVSEYFGSEVTLYYPGLYAGSTDLVGIHNGKETVMDFKQANRPKREEWIGDYKLQAAAYAMAHDQVHGSAIEQCVIMVCTPDLYYQEFKIDGLNLRK
;
A
#
# COMPACT_ATOMS: atom_id res chain seq x y z
N LYS A 1 -23.22 -31.26 -4.94
CA LYS A 1 -21.77 -31.30 -5.24
C LYS A 1 -21.08 -30.53 -4.15
N LEU A 2 -20.40 -31.27 -3.27
CA LEU A 2 -19.57 -30.71 -2.21
C LEU A 2 -18.32 -30.10 -2.83
N THR A 3 -18.15 -28.79 -2.73
CA THR A 3 -16.88 -28.10 -3.02
C THR A 3 -15.94 -28.40 -1.87
N VAL A 4 -14.92 -29.22 -2.13
CA VAL A 4 -13.82 -29.46 -1.20
C VAL A 4 -13.06 -28.14 -1.08
N GLY A 5 -13.12 -27.50 0.08
CA GLY A 5 -12.34 -26.28 0.38
C GLY A 5 -10.85 -26.56 0.28
N ALA A 6 -10.08 -25.56 -0.15
CA ALA A 6 -8.63 -25.66 -0.22
C ALA A 6 -8.03 -26.04 1.14
N PRO A 7 -6.99 -26.88 1.18
CA PRO A 7 -6.42 -27.36 2.44
C PRO A 7 -5.77 -26.19 3.20
N THR A 8 -6.02 -26.14 4.51
CA THR A 8 -5.41 -25.13 5.39
C THR A 8 -3.91 -25.39 5.59
N ILE A 9 -3.13 -24.37 5.94
CA ILE A 9 -1.70 -24.46 6.27
C ILE A 9 -1.42 -25.58 7.27
N HIS A 10 -2.29 -25.76 8.25
CA HIS A 10 -2.20 -26.86 9.21
C HIS A 10 -2.32 -28.23 8.58
N THR A 11 -3.17 -28.40 7.56
CA THR A 11 -3.35 -29.67 6.85
C THR A 11 -2.13 -29.99 5.98
N VAL A 12 -1.55 -28.97 5.31
CA VAL A 12 -0.34 -29.13 4.47
C VAL A 12 0.90 -29.43 5.31
N LEU A 13 1.08 -28.77 6.45
CA LEU A 13 2.17 -29.04 7.39
C LEU A 13 2.05 -30.41 8.04
N ALA A 14 0.83 -30.86 8.37
CA ALA A 14 0.59 -32.20 8.91
C ALA A 14 0.89 -33.29 7.88
N GLU A 15 0.56 -33.10 6.61
CA GLU A 15 0.90 -34.05 5.54
C GLU A 15 2.39 -34.07 5.20
N ALA A 16 3.05 -32.88 5.17
CA ALA A 16 4.50 -32.79 5.01
C ALA A 16 5.23 -33.49 6.16
N GLY A 17 4.78 -33.30 7.41
CA GLY A 17 5.32 -34.01 8.58
C GLY A 17 5.16 -35.52 8.49
N LYS A 18 4.02 -36.03 8.03
CA LYS A 18 3.78 -37.47 7.78
C LYS A 18 4.68 -38.01 6.67
N THR A 19 4.95 -37.26 5.61
CA THR A 19 5.82 -37.66 4.51
C THR A 19 7.28 -37.72 4.92
N ILE A 20 7.73 -36.76 5.75
CA ILE A 20 9.09 -36.75 6.32
C ILE A 20 9.25 -37.89 7.34
N ALA A 21 8.26 -38.16 8.19
CA ALA A 21 8.30 -39.24 9.17
C ALA A 21 8.31 -40.64 8.52
N ARG A 22 7.68 -40.83 7.35
CA ARG A 22 7.68 -42.09 6.61
C ARG A 22 9.00 -42.40 5.92
N ARG A 23 9.90 -41.44 5.74
CA ARG A 23 11.22 -41.62 5.12
C ARG A 23 12.34 -41.35 6.11
N ARG A 24 12.49 -42.21 7.13
CA ARG A 24 13.48 -42.10 8.21
C ARG A 24 14.94 -41.93 7.78
N ASN A 25 15.29 -42.08 6.49
CA ASN A 25 16.65 -41.97 5.96
C ASN A 25 16.73 -41.10 4.70
N ALA A 26 15.87 -40.12 4.53
CA ALA A 26 16.00 -39.22 3.37
C ALA A 26 17.23 -38.28 3.54
N PRO A 27 18.10 -38.14 2.51
CA PRO A 27 19.20 -37.21 2.57
C PRO A 27 18.74 -35.78 2.87
N LEU A 28 19.48 -35.05 3.70
CA LEU A 28 19.18 -33.67 4.10
C LEU A 28 18.92 -32.75 2.89
N THR A 29 19.54 -33.03 1.74
CA THR A 29 19.33 -32.31 0.47
C THR A 29 17.91 -32.51 -0.09
N ILE A 30 17.26 -33.66 0.11
CA ILE A 30 15.89 -33.90 -0.32
C ILE A 30 14.92 -33.18 0.63
N ILE A 31 15.17 -33.25 1.92
CA ILE A 31 14.38 -32.54 2.93
C ILE A 31 14.45 -31.04 2.67
N ARG A 32 15.63 -30.50 2.43
CA ARG A 32 15.84 -29.07 2.10
C ARG A 32 15.08 -28.66 0.84
N ARG A 33 15.17 -29.43 -0.26
CA ARG A 33 14.42 -29.16 -1.50
C ARG A 33 12.90 -29.22 -1.32
N VAL A 34 12.41 -30.14 -0.51
CA VAL A 34 10.97 -30.23 -0.20
C VAL A 34 10.51 -29.04 0.64
N VAL A 35 11.30 -28.63 1.63
CA VAL A 35 11.02 -27.43 2.44
C VAL A 35 11.11 -26.15 1.60
N GLU A 36 12.15 -26.00 0.76
CA GLU A 36 12.28 -24.87 -0.16
C GLU A 36 11.14 -24.82 -1.18
N ARG A 37 10.68 -25.96 -1.68
CA ARG A 37 9.53 -26.06 -2.60
C ARG A 37 8.20 -25.80 -1.88
N LEU A 38 8.03 -26.23 -0.64
CA LEU A 38 6.86 -25.91 0.18
C LEU A 38 6.85 -24.44 0.59
N LEU A 39 8.01 -23.86 0.90
CA LEU A 39 8.14 -22.44 1.16
C LEU A 39 7.89 -21.60 -0.10
N SER A 40 8.36 -22.05 -1.27
CA SER A 40 8.09 -21.37 -2.55
C SER A 40 6.62 -21.51 -3.00
N LEU A 41 6.00 -22.66 -2.76
CA LEU A 41 4.56 -22.85 -3.00
C LEU A 41 3.72 -22.04 -2.01
N ASN A 42 4.12 -21.97 -0.73
CA ASN A 42 3.45 -21.12 0.26
C ASN A 42 3.61 -19.63 -0.04
N VAL A 43 4.77 -19.21 -0.55
CA VAL A 43 4.98 -17.82 -1.01
C VAL A 43 4.13 -17.53 -2.26
N MET A 44 3.98 -18.49 -3.18
CA MET A 44 3.07 -18.36 -4.33
C MET A 44 1.59 -18.45 -3.93
N GLU A 45 1.20 -19.31 -2.99
CA GLU A 45 -0.18 -19.41 -2.50
C GLU A 45 -0.59 -18.20 -1.65
N VAL A 46 0.30 -17.63 -0.85
CA VAL A 46 0.03 -16.37 -0.13
C VAL A 46 -0.10 -15.20 -1.12
N LEU A 47 0.63 -15.22 -2.23
CA LEU A 47 0.48 -14.24 -3.31
C LEU A 47 -0.77 -14.48 -4.19
N THR A 48 -1.40 -15.66 -4.13
CA THR A 48 -2.59 -16.00 -4.93
C THR A 48 -3.85 -16.27 -4.08
N ALA A 49 -3.73 -16.47 -2.76
CA ALA A 49 -4.79 -17.07 -1.94
C ALA A 49 -5.81 -16.09 -1.34
N SER A 50 -5.64 -14.78 -1.49
CA SER A 50 -6.74 -13.86 -1.20
C SER A 50 -6.70 -12.66 -2.12
N MET A 51 -7.15 -12.82 -3.35
CA MET A 51 -7.54 -11.67 -4.15
C MET A 51 -8.64 -10.94 -3.39
N ILE A 52 -8.33 -9.75 -2.89
CA ILE A 52 -9.33 -8.84 -2.34
C ILE A 52 -10.40 -8.66 -3.42
N LYS A 53 -11.65 -8.95 -3.10
CA LYS A 53 -12.72 -8.99 -4.10
C LYS A 53 -12.96 -7.59 -4.68
N LYS A 54 -12.96 -7.48 -6.01
CA LYS A 54 -13.39 -6.26 -6.68
C LYS A 54 -14.90 -6.05 -6.46
N ASN A 55 -15.27 -4.84 -6.07
CA ASN A 55 -16.66 -4.39 -5.95
C ASN A 55 -16.85 -3.12 -6.80
N ASP A 56 -17.74 -3.18 -7.76
CA ASP A 56 -18.00 -2.10 -8.73
C ASP A 56 -19.05 -1.08 -8.24
N LYS A 57 -19.18 -0.90 -6.92
CA LYS A 57 -20.09 0.08 -6.31
C LYS A 57 -19.86 1.50 -6.84
N TYR A 58 -18.62 1.88 -7.11
CA TYR A 58 -18.26 3.19 -7.61
C TYR A 58 -17.52 3.10 -8.95
N THR A 59 -17.77 4.08 -9.83
CA THR A 59 -17.05 4.23 -11.10
C THR A 59 -16.12 5.45 -11.00
N TYR A 60 -14.82 5.25 -11.21
CA TYR A 60 -13.83 6.31 -11.10
C TYR A 60 -13.48 6.86 -12.47
N VAL A 61 -13.47 8.20 -12.59
CA VAL A 61 -13.00 8.89 -13.79
C VAL A 61 -11.47 8.87 -13.79
N GLN A 62 -10.88 8.43 -14.88
CA GLN A 62 -9.44 8.45 -15.02
C GLN A 62 -8.94 9.89 -15.22
N GLY A 63 -8.05 10.33 -14.34
CA GLY A 63 -7.37 11.63 -14.46
C GLY A 63 -6.01 11.50 -15.13
N THR A 64 -5.61 12.52 -15.88
CA THR A 64 -4.27 12.64 -16.44
C THR A 64 -3.41 13.51 -15.54
N ARG A 65 -2.33 12.93 -15.01
CA ARG A 65 -1.35 13.63 -14.17
C ARG A 65 -0.28 14.29 -15.04
N PHE A 66 0.00 15.57 -14.78
CA PHE A 66 1.07 16.30 -15.46
C PHE A 66 1.81 17.24 -14.51
N MET A 67 2.98 17.72 -14.95
CA MET A 67 3.75 18.73 -14.22
C MET A 67 3.60 20.08 -14.90
N ASP A 68 3.31 21.12 -14.12
CA ASP A 68 3.23 22.49 -14.57
C ASP A 68 4.03 23.38 -13.60
N HIS A 69 5.05 24.08 -14.11
CA HIS A 69 5.97 24.90 -13.31
C HIS A 69 6.47 24.23 -12.02
N GLY A 70 6.83 22.94 -12.11
CA GLY A 70 7.29 22.15 -10.97
C GLY A 70 6.19 21.69 -10.00
N ALA A 71 4.92 22.02 -10.26
CA ALA A 71 3.77 21.60 -9.50
C ALA A 71 3.04 20.44 -10.18
N ARG A 72 2.65 19.43 -9.41
CA ARG A 72 1.81 18.32 -9.90
C ARG A 72 0.37 18.78 -10.02
N ASN A 73 -0.21 18.56 -11.18
CA ASN A 73 -1.61 18.86 -11.49
C ASN A 73 -2.30 17.63 -12.10
N TYR A 74 -3.62 17.70 -12.20
CA TYR A 74 -4.47 16.68 -12.82
C TYR A 74 -5.48 17.34 -13.75
N ASP A 75 -5.65 16.75 -14.94
CA ASP A 75 -6.83 16.98 -15.80
C ASP A 75 -7.80 15.83 -15.53
N VAL A 76 -8.97 16.14 -14.96
CA VAL A 76 -9.97 15.15 -14.57
C VAL A 76 -11.38 15.74 -14.67
N ALA A 77 -12.30 15.02 -15.32
CA ALA A 77 -13.71 15.41 -15.46
C ALA A 77 -13.90 16.85 -15.98
N GLY A 78 -13.02 17.34 -16.86
CA GLY A 78 -13.04 18.70 -17.40
C GLY A 78 -12.43 19.77 -16.50
N TYR A 79 -11.90 19.40 -15.34
CA TYR A 79 -11.20 20.32 -14.43
C TYR A 79 -9.69 20.16 -14.54
N ARG A 80 -8.96 21.29 -14.47
CA ARG A 80 -7.52 21.34 -14.30
C ARG A 80 -7.21 21.73 -12.86
N LEU A 81 -6.75 20.79 -12.05
CA LEU A 81 -6.67 20.92 -10.59
C LEU A 81 -5.26 20.67 -10.06
N PRO A 82 -4.81 21.43 -9.05
CA PRO A 82 -3.57 21.13 -8.34
C PRO A 82 -3.71 19.81 -7.56
N SER A 83 -2.60 19.09 -7.40
CA SER A 83 -2.63 17.89 -6.55
C SER A 83 -2.68 18.25 -5.06
N VAL A 84 -3.35 17.42 -4.26
CA VAL A 84 -3.33 17.53 -2.79
C VAL A 84 -1.90 17.63 -2.27
N THR A 85 -0.99 16.78 -2.77
CA THR A 85 0.42 16.81 -2.36
C THR A 85 1.15 18.10 -2.73
N THR A 86 0.78 18.76 -3.85
CA THR A 86 1.31 20.09 -4.23
C THR A 86 0.83 21.14 -3.23
N ILE A 87 -0.44 21.13 -2.88
CA ILE A 87 -1.01 22.10 -1.91
C ILE A 87 -0.34 21.93 -0.55
N LEU A 88 -0.29 20.70 -0.02
CA LEU A 88 0.34 20.42 1.26
C LEU A 88 1.84 20.78 1.27
N GLY A 89 2.56 20.49 0.18
CA GLY A 89 3.97 20.84 0.06
C GLY A 89 4.23 22.36 0.11
N ARG A 90 3.30 23.19 -0.39
CA ARG A 90 3.41 24.66 -0.34
C ARG A 90 3.10 25.27 1.03
N THR A 91 2.34 24.55 1.85
CA THR A 91 1.96 25.02 3.19
C THR A 91 2.83 24.42 4.29
N LYS A 92 3.73 23.51 3.94
CA LYS A 92 4.57 22.82 4.91
C LYS A 92 5.68 23.70 5.47
N ASP A 93 5.87 23.64 6.79
CA ASP A 93 7.08 24.18 7.41
C ASP A 93 8.30 23.33 7.05
N GLU A 94 9.22 23.94 6.30
CA GLU A 94 10.45 23.30 5.85
C GLU A 94 11.63 23.45 6.82
N THR A 95 11.45 24.12 7.95
CA THR A 95 12.54 24.44 8.88
C THR A 95 13.32 23.20 9.28
N TYR A 96 12.62 22.14 9.67
CA TYR A 96 13.25 20.85 10.00
C TYR A 96 14.00 20.24 8.83
N LEU A 97 13.40 20.26 7.62
CA LEU A 97 14.02 19.72 6.42
C LEU A 97 15.30 20.47 6.06
N ARG A 98 15.28 21.80 6.14
CA ARG A 98 16.48 22.65 5.90
C ARG A 98 17.59 22.37 6.90
N GLN A 99 17.28 22.22 8.17
CA GLN A 99 18.24 21.85 9.23
C GLN A 99 18.83 20.46 8.98
N TRP A 100 17.99 19.50 8.60
CA TRP A 100 18.43 18.15 8.29
C TRP A 100 19.35 18.12 7.07
N ILE A 101 19.03 18.87 5.97
CA ILE A 101 19.90 19.01 4.79
C ILE A 101 21.22 19.65 5.18
N ALA A 102 21.21 20.71 5.99
CA ALA A 102 22.42 21.36 6.47
C ALA A 102 23.33 20.41 7.27
N LYS A 103 22.74 19.54 8.08
CA LYS A 103 23.46 18.54 8.89
C LYS A 103 24.03 17.39 8.04
N LYS A 104 23.31 16.93 7.02
CA LYS A 104 23.70 15.78 6.18
C LYS A 104 24.59 16.17 5.01
N GLY A 105 24.51 17.41 4.54
CA GLY A 105 25.03 17.85 3.26
C GLY A 105 24.01 17.63 2.13
N LYS A 106 24.04 18.49 1.11
CA LYS A 106 23.07 18.46 0.01
C LYS A 106 23.08 17.15 -0.78
N GLU A 107 24.26 16.65 -1.11
CA GLU A 107 24.45 15.44 -1.91
C GLU A 107 23.87 14.21 -1.19
N GLU A 108 24.24 14.00 0.08
CA GLU A 108 23.74 12.87 0.86
C GLU A 108 22.23 12.99 1.13
N ALA A 109 21.73 14.18 1.38
CA ALA A 109 20.30 14.41 1.54
C ALA A 109 19.50 14.06 0.27
N GLU A 110 20.01 14.44 -0.91
CA GLU A 110 19.35 14.10 -2.19
C GLU A 110 19.46 12.60 -2.48
N ARG A 111 20.57 11.96 -2.18
CA ARG A 111 20.73 10.51 -2.28
C ARG A 111 19.69 9.76 -1.43
N ILE A 112 19.53 10.15 -0.18
CA ILE A 112 18.56 9.54 0.74
C ILE A 112 17.12 9.76 0.22
N LYS A 113 16.81 10.96 -0.25
CA LYS A 113 15.50 11.31 -0.80
C LYS A 113 15.17 10.47 -2.04
N THR A 114 16.11 10.36 -2.98
CA THR A 114 15.96 9.57 -4.21
C THR A 114 15.76 8.10 -3.88
N GLN A 115 16.59 7.52 -2.99
CA GLN A 115 16.43 6.13 -2.56
C GLN A 115 15.06 5.89 -1.91
N SER A 116 14.60 6.82 -1.07
CA SER A 116 13.29 6.72 -0.42
C SER A 116 12.15 6.77 -1.43
N ALA A 117 12.23 7.66 -2.43
CA ALA A 117 11.22 7.79 -3.48
C ALA A 117 11.16 6.53 -4.36
N THR A 118 12.33 6.02 -4.80
CA THR A 118 12.40 4.81 -5.63
C THR A 118 11.87 3.59 -4.88
N ARG A 119 12.24 3.44 -3.59
CA ARG A 119 11.73 2.37 -2.74
C ARG A 119 10.21 2.46 -2.55
N GLY A 120 9.68 3.67 -2.34
CA GLY A 120 8.24 3.89 -2.25
C GLY A 120 7.52 3.45 -3.53
N THR A 121 7.97 3.92 -4.68
CA THR A 121 7.39 3.55 -5.99
C THR A 121 7.40 2.04 -6.21
N SER A 122 8.51 1.37 -5.91
CA SER A 122 8.63 -0.08 -6.06
C SER A 122 7.68 -0.84 -5.11
N MET A 123 7.58 -0.44 -3.84
CA MET A 123 6.65 -1.05 -2.88
C MET A 123 5.18 -0.89 -3.32
N HIS A 124 4.76 0.31 -3.75
CA HIS A 124 3.41 0.56 -4.27
C HIS A 124 3.11 -0.31 -5.48
N LYS A 125 4.09 -0.53 -6.36
CA LYS A 125 3.92 -1.39 -7.52
C LYS A 125 3.59 -2.84 -7.14
N TYR A 126 4.23 -3.40 -6.12
CA TYR A 126 3.90 -4.73 -5.60
C TYR A 126 2.49 -4.76 -5.00
N LEU A 127 2.12 -3.74 -4.20
CA LEU A 127 0.81 -3.66 -3.55
C LEU A 127 -0.33 -3.51 -4.56
N GLU A 128 -0.17 -2.62 -5.54
CA GLU A 128 -1.12 -2.45 -6.65
C GLU A 128 -1.36 -3.77 -7.40
N ASN A 129 -0.27 -4.45 -7.81
CA ASN A 129 -0.40 -5.70 -8.55
C ASN A 129 -1.03 -6.81 -7.72
N TYR A 130 -0.73 -6.88 -6.42
CA TYR A 130 -1.40 -7.81 -5.51
C TYR A 130 -2.92 -7.55 -5.45
N VAL A 131 -3.35 -6.31 -5.21
CA VAL A 131 -4.77 -5.94 -5.15
C VAL A 131 -5.49 -6.27 -6.46
N LEU A 132 -4.83 -6.02 -7.60
CA LEU A 132 -5.38 -6.29 -8.93
C LEU A 132 -5.30 -7.77 -9.35
N GLY A 133 -4.73 -8.65 -8.52
CA GLY A 133 -4.52 -10.06 -8.86
C GLY A 133 -3.54 -10.26 -10.03
N LYS A 134 -2.62 -9.32 -10.24
CA LYS A 134 -1.61 -9.37 -11.31
C LYS A 134 -0.28 -9.85 -10.74
N GLY A 135 0.42 -10.71 -11.48
CA GLY A 135 1.79 -11.07 -11.13
C GLY A 135 2.75 -9.89 -11.33
N TYR A 136 3.65 -9.70 -10.40
CA TYR A 136 4.73 -8.72 -10.51
C TYR A 136 5.97 -9.24 -9.80
N GLU A 137 7.12 -9.16 -10.46
CA GLU A 137 8.41 -9.58 -9.92
C GLU A 137 9.50 -8.60 -10.38
N ASP A 138 10.31 -8.15 -9.45
CA ASP A 138 11.52 -7.36 -9.68
C ASP A 138 12.69 -8.04 -8.97
N LEU A 139 13.63 -8.58 -9.74
CA LEU A 139 14.74 -9.38 -9.24
C LEU A 139 15.93 -8.53 -8.75
N THR A 140 15.86 -7.20 -8.84
CA THR A 140 16.88 -6.32 -8.28
C THR A 140 16.89 -6.39 -6.75
N GLU A 141 18.01 -6.03 -6.12
CA GLU A 141 18.08 -5.96 -4.65
C GLU A 141 17.00 -5.05 -4.07
N LEU A 142 16.74 -3.91 -4.72
CA LEU A 142 15.66 -3.01 -4.33
C LEU A 142 14.29 -3.67 -4.49
N GLY A 143 14.06 -4.35 -5.60
CA GLY A 143 12.83 -5.09 -5.86
C GLY A 143 12.56 -6.15 -4.81
N GLN A 144 13.58 -6.94 -4.45
CA GLN A 144 13.45 -7.96 -3.40
C GLN A 144 13.17 -7.35 -2.02
N LEU A 145 13.84 -6.26 -1.65
CA LEU A 145 13.57 -5.55 -0.41
C LEU A 145 12.11 -5.04 -0.38
N THR A 146 11.68 -4.38 -1.44
CA THR A 146 10.33 -3.78 -1.51
C THR A 146 9.23 -4.84 -1.62
N LYS A 147 9.52 -6.01 -2.18
CA LYS A 147 8.66 -7.19 -2.15
C LYS A 147 8.40 -7.63 -0.70
N HIS A 148 9.43 -7.76 0.13
CA HIS A 148 9.27 -8.12 1.55
C HIS A 148 8.49 -7.05 2.33
N MET A 149 8.76 -5.75 2.04
CA MET A 149 7.98 -4.66 2.63
C MET A 149 6.50 -4.73 2.23
N ALA A 150 6.21 -4.96 0.94
CA ALA A 150 4.85 -5.14 0.45
C ALA A 150 4.17 -6.37 1.07
N GLN A 151 4.87 -7.50 1.18
CA GLN A 151 4.38 -8.70 1.85
C GLN A 151 3.96 -8.39 3.30
N LYS A 152 4.77 -7.61 4.02
CA LYS A 152 4.42 -7.21 5.39
C LYS A 152 3.14 -6.38 5.47
N VAL A 153 2.94 -5.45 4.52
CA VAL A 153 1.69 -4.67 4.40
C VAL A 153 0.52 -5.57 4.03
N ILE A 154 0.71 -6.53 3.12
CA ILE A 154 -0.31 -7.50 2.70
C ILE A 154 -0.76 -8.36 3.89
N GLU A 155 0.20 -8.96 4.60
CA GLU A 155 -0.08 -9.90 5.70
C GLU A 155 -0.78 -9.24 6.90
N VAL A 156 -0.50 -7.96 7.16
CA VAL A 156 -1.01 -7.27 8.34
C VAL A 156 -2.05 -6.21 7.97
N GLY A 157 -1.69 -5.30 7.07
CA GLY A 157 -2.51 -4.14 6.73
C GLY A 157 -3.67 -4.45 5.81
N LEU A 158 -3.47 -5.34 4.83
CA LEU A 158 -4.53 -5.73 3.89
C LEU A 158 -5.35 -6.94 4.38
N ALA A 159 -4.93 -7.65 5.42
CA ALA A 159 -5.70 -8.77 5.97
C ALA A 159 -7.15 -8.40 6.36
N PRO A 160 -7.43 -7.20 6.94
CA PRO A 160 -8.79 -6.77 7.23
C PRO A 160 -9.60 -6.25 6.03
N VAL A 161 -9.00 -6.20 4.83
CA VAL A 161 -9.67 -5.68 3.63
C VAL A 161 -10.44 -6.80 2.94
N SER A 162 -11.76 -6.71 2.94
CA SER A 162 -12.64 -7.72 2.31
C SER A 162 -12.90 -7.46 0.83
N GLU A 163 -13.05 -6.18 0.47
CA GLU A 163 -13.38 -5.75 -0.90
C GLU A 163 -12.65 -4.45 -1.23
N TYR A 164 -12.38 -4.23 -2.53
CA TYR A 164 -11.90 -2.94 -3.01
C TYR A 164 -12.81 -2.38 -4.10
N PHE A 165 -13.00 -1.07 -4.08
CA PHE A 165 -13.74 -0.32 -5.10
C PHE A 165 -12.81 0.17 -6.21
N GLY A 166 -11.61 0.60 -5.85
CA GLY A 166 -10.60 1.08 -6.78
C GLY A 166 -9.19 1.08 -6.20
N SER A 167 -8.20 0.80 -7.05
CA SER A 167 -6.77 0.87 -6.74
C SER A 167 -6.12 1.87 -7.67
N GLU A 168 -5.25 2.75 -7.16
CA GLU A 168 -4.59 3.85 -7.90
C GLU A 168 -5.59 4.75 -8.65
N VAL A 169 -6.74 5.00 -8.03
CA VAL A 169 -7.81 5.79 -8.64
C VAL A 169 -7.62 7.28 -8.42
N THR A 170 -8.00 8.06 -9.44
CA THR A 170 -8.03 9.52 -9.31
C THR A 170 -9.28 9.94 -8.53
N LEU A 171 -9.06 10.67 -7.45
CA LEU A 171 -10.08 11.36 -6.68
C LEU A 171 -9.94 12.87 -6.89
N TYR A 172 -11.05 13.58 -6.98
CA TYR A 172 -11.03 15.03 -7.13
C TYR A 172 -12.18 15.69 -6.39
N TYR A 173 -11.91 16.87 -5.86
CA TYR A 173 -12.94 17.77 -5.37
C TYR A 173 -13.15 18.84 -6.44
N PRO A 174 -14.34 18.92 -7.06
CA PRO A 174 -14.59 19.82 -8.19
C PRO A 174 -14.16 21.27 -7.91
N GLY A 175 -13.32 21.80 -8.78
CA GLY A 175 -12.81 23.18 -8.69
C GLY A 175 -11.73 23.44 -7.64
N LEU A 176 -11.34 22.46 -6.81
CA LEU A 176 -10.39 22.69 -5.71
C LEU A 176 -9.08 21.89 -5.86
N TYR A 177 -9.13 20.57 -5.90
CA TYR A 177 -7.93 19.73 -5.93
C TYR A 177 -8.23 18.33 -6.49
N ALA A 178 -7.16 17.62 -6.82
CA ALA A 178 -7.23 16.22 -7.20
C ALA A 178 -6.02 15.44 -6.65
N GLY A 179 -6.06 14.11 -6.76
CA GLY A 179 -4.96 13.24 -6.43
C GLY A 179 -5.26 11.79 -6.73
N SER A 180 -4.26 10.92 -6.63
CA SER A 180 -4.43 9.47 -6.68
C SER A 180 -4.34 8.90 -5.28
N THR A 181 -5.29 8.03 -4.94
CA THR A 181 -5.26 7.23 -3.72
C THR A 181 -4.88 5.80 -4.05
N ASP A 182 -4.14 5.16 -3.17
CA ASP A 182 -3.62 3.81 -3.41
C ASP A 182 -4.76 2.78 -3.45
N LEU A 183 -5.73 2.90 -2.51
CA LEU A 183 -6.82 1.94 -2.41
C LEU A 183 -8.08 2.57 -1.79
N VAL A 184 -9.24 2.28 -2.35
CA VAL A 184 -10.55 2.53 -1.73
C VAL A 184 -11.29 1.20 -1.63
N GLY A 185 -11.85 0.89 -0.46
CA GLY A 185 -12.53 -0.39 -0.26
C GLY A 185 -13.15 -0.54 1.12
N ILE A 186 -13.39 -1.78 1.52
CA ILE A 186 -13.94 -2.14 2.82
C ILE A 186 -12.83 -2.67 3.71
N HIS A 187 -12.49 -1.93 4.76
CA HIS A 187 -11.52 -2.32 5.78
C HIS A 187 -12.21 -2.46 7.15
N ASN A 188 -12.15 -3.65 7.75
CA ASN A 188 -12.91 -3.97 8.98
C ASN A 188 -14.41 -3.60 8.88
N GLY A 189 -15.04 -3.87 7.73
CA GLY A 189 -16.47 -3.64 7.50
C GLY A 189 -16.85 -2.18 7.22
N LYS A 190 -15.90 -1.25 7.08
CA LYS A 190 -16.14 0.18 6.84
C LYS A 190 -15.59 0.63 5.50
N GLU A 191 -16.32 1.53 4.83
CA GLU A 191 -15.80 2.21 3.64
C GLU A 191 -14.61 3.09 3.99
N THR A 192 -13.47 2.80 3.38
CA THR A 192 -12.16 3.29 3.80
C THR A 192 -11.33 3.76 2.61
N VAL A 193 -10.73 4.93 2.73
CA VAL A 193 -9.59 5.36 1.91
C VAL A 193 -8.31 4.86 2.59
N MET A 194 -7.49 4.13 1.83
CA MET A 194 -6.24 3.54 2.32
C MET A 194 -5.04 4.10 1.54
N ASP A 195 -3.96 4.38 2.25
CA ASP A 195 -2.77 5.00 1.68
C ASP A 195 -1.53 4.27 2.20
N PHE A 196 -0.68 3.81 1.26
CA PHE A 196 0.54 3.09 1.57
C PHE A 196 1.71 4.05 1.66
N LYS A 197 2.53 3.89 2.67
CA LYS A 197 3.71 4.73 2.87
C LYS A 197 4.94 3.87 3.20
N GLN A 198 6.04 4.12 2.53
CA GLN A 198 7.32 3.68 3.02
C GLN A 198 7.98 4.79 3.88
N ALA A 199 8.71 4.42 4.91
CA ALA A 199 9.45 5.34 5.73
C ALA A 199 10.83 4.77 6.06
N ASN A 200 11.85 5.64 6.23
CA ASN A 200 13.20 5.18 6.61
C ASN A 200 13.31 4.74 8.08
N ARG A 201 12.32 5.10 8.90
CA ARG A 201 12.20 4.76 10.31
C ARG A 201 10.74 4.84 10.75
N PRO A 202 10.35 4.21 11.86
CA PRO A 202 9.02 4.32 12.42
C PRO A 202 8.57 5.76 12.60
N LYS A 203 7.28 6.01 12.39
CA LYS A 203 6.65 7.33 12.51
C LYS A 203 6.02 7.50 13.88
N ARG A 204 6.06 8.72 14.39
CA ARG A 204 5.25 9.14 15.54
C ARG A 204 3.98 9.83 15.05
N GLU A 205 2.95 9.81 15.87
CA GLU A 205 1.65 10.40 15.56
C GLU A 205 1.75 11.89 15.15
N GLU A 206 2.60 12.64 15.82
CA GLU A 206 2.85 14.06 15.53
C GLU A 206 3.56 14.33 14.20
N TRP A 207 4.12 13.30 13.55
CA TRP A 207 4.88 13.46 12.29
C TRP A 207 4.06 13.12 11.05
N ILE A 208 2.82 12.69 11.21
CA ILE A 208 1.96 12.25 10.10
C ILE A 208 0.82 13.21 9.80
N GLY A 209 0.90 14.47 10.25
CA GLY A 209 -0.13 15.48 9.99
C GLY A 209 -0.45 15.62 8.50
N ASP A 210 0.58 15.70 7.64
CA ASP A 210 0.39 15.78 6.19
C ASP A 210 -0.31 14.53 5.62
N TYR A 211 -0.04 13.34 6.15
CA TYR A 211 -0.71 12.12 5.72
C TYR A 211 -2.19 12.13 6.11
N LYS A 212 -2.50 12.64 7.32
CA LYS A 212 -3.89 12.79 7.77
C LYS A 212 -4.65 13.78 6.90
N LEU A 213 -4.06 14.93 6.58
CA LEU A 213 -4.66 15.93 5.69
C LEU A 213 -4.87 15.38 4.27
N GLN A 214 -3.90 14.64 3.74
CA GLN A 214 -4.01 13.98 2.44
C GLN A 214 -5.18 12.97 2.44
N ALA A 215 -5.25 12.12 3.45
CA ALA A 215 -6.31 11.11 3.58
C ALA A 215 -7.70 11.76 3.73
N ALA A 216 -7.81 12.80 4.54
CA ALA A 216 -9.06 13.58 4.68
C ALA A 216 -9.50 14.23 3.37
N ALA A 217 -8.57 14.85 2.63
CA ALA A 217 -8.87 15.43 1.32
C ALA A 217 -9.39 14.36 0.33
N TYR A 218 -8.80 13.16 0.33
CA TYR A 218 -9.28 12.07 -0.52
C TYR A 218 -10.66 11.55 -0.11
N ALA A 219 -10.93 11.41 1.19
CA ALA A 219 -12.25 11.04 1.68
C ALA A 219 -13.32 12.08 1.29
N MET A 220 -13.03 13.37 1.49
CA MET A 220 -13.94 14.46 1.09
C MET A 220 -14.18 14.50 -0.42
N ALA A 221 -13.15 14.27 -1.23
CA ALA A 221 -13.28 14.21 -2.68
C ALA A 221 -14.14 13.03 -3.12
N HIS A 222 -13.95 11.87 -2.50
CA HIS A 222 -14.75 10.68 -2.76
C HIS A 222 -16.23 10.92 -2.39
N ASP A 223 -16.50 11.47 -1.21
CA ASP A 223 -17.85 11.78 -0.75
C ASP A 223 -18.55 12.78 -1.67
N GLN A 224 -17.81 13.83 -2.11
CA GLN A 224 -18.35 14.87 -2.98
C GLN A 224 -18.74 14.35 -4.37
N VAL A 225 -17.96 13.45 -4.94
CA VAL A 225 -18.18 12.97 -6.31
C VAL A 225 -19.15 11.79 -6.36
N HIS A 226 -19.06 10.89 -5.38
CA HIS A 226 -19.79 9.62 -5.38
C HIS A 226 -21.00 9.60 -4.43
N GLY A 227 -21.22 10.66 -3.64
CA GLY A 227 -22.27 10.68 -2.64
C GLY A 227 -22.06 9.64 -1.54
N SER A 228 -20.83 9.23 -1.31
CA SER A 228 -20.45 8.30 -0.27
C SER A 228 -20.36 8.98 1.10
N ALA A 229 -20.11 8.18 2.14
CA ALA A 229 -19.79 8.67 3.47
C ALA A 229 -18.61 7.85 3.98
N ILE A 230 -17.39 8.22 3.54
CA ILE A 230 -16.16 7.52 3.96
C ILE A 230 -16.06 7.59 5.49
N GLU A 231 -16.03 6.43 6.12
CA GLU A 231 -16.10 6.30 7.58
C GLU A 231 -14.73 6.36 8.24
N GLN A 232 -13.68 6.01 7.52
CA GLN A 232 -12.31 6.03 8.04
C GLN A 232 -11.28 6.19 6.93
N CYS A 233 -10.10 6.62 7.30
CA CYS A 233 -8.89 6.48 6.49
C CYS A 233 -7.86 5.63 7.24
N VAL A 234 -7.09 4.85 6.50
CA VAL A 234 -6.02 4.00 7.06
C VAL A 234 -4.72 4.30 6.34
N ILE A 235 -3.70 4.69 7.09
CA ILE A 235 -2.35 4.93 6.59
C ILE A 235 -1.48 3.76 7.03
N MET A 236 -0.98 2.99 6.08
CA MET A 236 -0.17 1.80 6.30
C MET A 236 1.29 2.12 5.99
N VAL A 237 2.13 2.12 7.02
CA VAL A 237 3.54 2.49 6.90
C VAL A 237 4.42 1.26 7.08
N CYS A 238 5.37 1.02 6.17
CA CYS A 238 6.38 -0.02 6.32
C CYS A 238 7.79 0.56 6.16
N THR A 239 8.72 0.10 7.00
CA THR A 239 10.13 0.49 6.95
C THR A 239 10.99 -0.61 6.33
N PRO A 240 12.23 -0.32 5.87
CA PRO A 240 13.12 -1.33 5.26
C PRO A 240 13.47 -2.51 6.17
N ASP A 241 13.40 -2.33 7.48
CA ASP A 241 13.58 -3.39 8.49
C ASP A 241 12.27 -4.15 8.78
N LEU A 242 11.27 -4.00 7.91
CA LEU A 242 9.97 -4.68 7.95
C LEU A 242 9.12 -4.33 9.17
N TYR A 243 9.36 -3.20 9.80
CA TYR A 243 8.50 -2.70 10.87
C TYR A 243 7.24 -2.07 10.26
N TYR A 244 6.07 -2.60 10.59
CA TYR A 244 4.77 -2.13 10.13
C TYR A 244 4.09 -1.26 11.18
N GLN A 245 3.48 -0.17 10.73
CA GLN A 245 2.62 0.69 11.54
C GLN A 245 1.34 1.01 10.78
N GLU A 246 0.26 1.12 11.52
CA GLU A 246 -1.03 1.52 11.00
C GLU A 246 -1.57 2.71 11.79
N PHE A 247 -2.02 3.74 11.07
CA PHE A 247 -2.67 4.91 11.67
C PHE A 247 -4.09 5.00 11.11
N LYS A 248 -5.07 4.90 12.01
CA LYS A 248 -6.50 5.01 11.68
C LYS A 248 -6.99 6.40 12.01
N ILE A 249 -7.76 6.97 11.09
CA ILE A 249 -8.44 8.24 11.25
C ILE A 249 -9.92 7.95 11.06
N ASP A 250 -10.72 8.09 12.10
CA ASP A 250 -12.17 7.87 12.01
C ASP A 250 -12.91 9.05 11.36
N GLY A 251 -14.14 8.82 10.93
CA GLY A 251 -14.94 9.77 10.19
C GLY A 251 -15.23 11.09 10.93
N LEU A 252 -15.25 11.10 12.26
CA LEU A 252 -15.41 12.34 13.06
C LEU A 252 -14.16 13.22 12.98
N ASN A 253 -12.97 12.61 12.93
CA ASN A 253 -11.69 13.31 12.82
C ASN A 253 -11.32 13.68 11.38
N LEU A 254 -11.96 13.06 10.40
CA LEU A 254 -11.77 13.38 8.97
C LEU A 254 -12.41 14.72 8.55
N ARG A 255 -13.35 15.23 9.33
CA ARG A 255 -14.17 16.41 9.00
C ARG A 255 -13.90 17.63 9.89
N LYS A 256 -12.95 17.52 10.81
CA LYS A 256 -12.44 18.60 11.66
C LYS A 256 -11.16 19.19 11.10
#